data_10fff565cb89af1bc6af9c469c6a5c4f
#
_entry.id   10fff565cb89af1bc6af9c469c6a5c4f
#
_cell.length_a   1.000
_cell.length_b   1.000
_cell.length_c   1.000
_cell.angle_alpha   90.00
_cell.angle_beta   90.00
_cell.angle_gamma   90.00
#
_symmetry.space_group_name_H-M   'P 1'
#
loop_
_entity.id
_entity.type
_entity.pdbx_description
1 polymer ?
#
loop_
_entity_poly.entity_id
_entity_poly.type
_entity_poly.pdbx_seq_one_letter_code
_entity_poly.pdbx_strand_id
1 'polypeptide(L)' 'MLDKELLSTLHGASCKAEFLAKIGVRRRNWLIFSRHYGFEAGVSWSYGRLAKHYRISEQRVGQIVSSVVDKIREYACVHA' A
#
# COMPACT_ATOMS: atom_id res chain seq x y z
N MET A 1 6.45 10.07 -2.29
CA MET A 1 6.92 9.30 -1.14
C MET A 1 6.07 9.62 0.08
N LEU A 2 5.72 8.62 0.87
CA LEU A 2 4.93 8.83 2.08
C LEU A 2 5.82 9.36 3.21
N ASP A 3 5.31 10.28 4.01
CA ASP A 3 6.05 10.78 5.15
C ASP A 3 5.94 9.85 6.37
N LYS A 4 6.77 10.09 7.38
CA LYS A 4 6.85 9.22 8.55
C LYS A 4 5.56 9.18 9.36
N GLU A 5 4.88 10.31 9.48
CA GLU A 5 3.62 10.38 10.23
C GLU A 5 2.54 9.54 9.59
N LEU A 6 2.43 9.63 8.28
CA LEU A 6 1.47 8.85 7.52
C LEU A 6 1.80 7.36 7.61
N LEU A 7 3.07 6.99 7.49
CA LEU A 7 3.51 5.61 7.63
C LEU A 7 3.21 5.05 9.02
N SER A 8 3.43 5.83 10.08
CA SER A 8 3.10 5.43 11.45
C SER A 8 1.61 5.17 11.63
N THR A 9 0.79 6.06 11.08
CA THR A 9 -0.67 5.91 11.13
C THR A 9 -1.10 4.63 10.42
N LEU A 10 -0.53 4.37 9.25
CA LEU A 10 -0.82 3.18 8.47
C LEU A 10 -0.38 1.90 9.18
N HIS A 11 0.76 1.94 9.84
CA HIS A 11 1.28 0.76 10.54
C HIS A 11 0.31 0.30 11.64
N GLY A 12 -0.30 1.23 12.35
CA GLY A 12 -1.29 0.90 13.36
C GLY A 12 -2.64 0.45 12.81
N ALA A 13 -2.97 0.84 11.58
CA ALA A 13 -4.25 0.52 10.93
C ALA A 13 -4.14 -0.58 9.87
N SER A 14 -2.94 -1.05 9.58
CA SER A 14 -2.70 -2.03 8.50
C SER A 14 -3.47 -3.32 8.72
N CYS A 15 -3.89 -3.95 7.64
CA CYS A 15 -4.58 -5.23 7.62
C CYS A 15 -6.01 -5.25 8.15
N LYS A 16 -6.56 -4.11 8.56
CA LYS A 16 -7.97 -4.07 8.98
C LYS A 16 -8.86 -3.88 7.76
N ALA A 17 -9.79 -4.81 7.57
CA ALA A 17 -10.74 -4.77 6.46
C ALA A 17 -11.52 -3.46 6.43
N GLU A 18 -11.88 -2.94 7.60
CA GLU A 18 -12.60 -1.67 7.73
C GLU A 18 -11.80 -0.50 7.16
N PHE A 19 -10.50 -0.45 7.45
CA PHE A 19 -9.62 0.59 6.94
C PHE A 19 -9.52 0.51 5.42
N LEU A 20 -9.33 -0.70 4.88
CA LEU A 20 -9.24 -0.92 3.43
C LEU A 20 -10.53 -0.50 2.73
N ALA A 21 -11.68 -0.83 3.31
CA ALA A 21 -12.97 -0.43 2.77
C ALA A 21 -13.12 1.10 2.75
N LYS A 22 -12.67 1.78 3.80
CA LYS A 22 -12.76 3.24 3.90
C LYS A 22 -11.95 3.96 2.84
N ILE A 23 -10.75 3.45 2.53
CA ILE A 23 -9.89 4.08 1.52
C ILE A 23 -10.17 3.53 0.12
N GLY A 24 -11.05 2.54 -0.02
CA GLY A 24 -11.42 1.99 -1.32
C GLY A 24 -10.31 1.19 -1.99
N VAL A 25 -9.51 0.48 -1.22
CA VAL A 25 -8.39 -0.33 -1.72
C VAL A 25 -8.72 -1.81 -1.59
N ARG A 26 -8.50 -2.56 -2.65
CA ARG A 26 -8.67 -4.02 -2.63
C ARG A 26 -7.55 -4.65 -1.80
N ARG A 27 -7.88 -5.75 -1.13
CA ARG A 27 -6.91 -6.46 -0.29
C ARG A 27 -5.62 -6.81 -1.04
N ARG A 28 -5.72 -7.31 -2.26
CA ARG A 28 -4.54 -7.65 -3.07
C ARG A 28 -3.65 -6.43 -3.29
N ASN A 29 -4.26 -5.31 -3.65
CA ASN A 29 -3.53 -4.07 -3.91
C ASN A 29 -2.86 -3.55 -2.65
N TRP A 30 -3.53 -3.66 -1.51
CA TRP A 30 -2.94 -3.31 -0.22
C TRP A 30 -1.74 -4.20 0.09
N LEU A 31 -1.83 -5.52 -0.16
CA LEU A 31 -0.72 -6.44 0.08
C LEU A 31 0.49 -6.09 -0.79
N ILE A 32 0.27 -5.75 -2.06
CA ILE A 32 1.33 -5.32 -2.97
C ILE A 32 2.03 -4.07 -2.40
N PHE A 33 1.25 -3.09 -2.01
CA PHE A 33 1.75 -1.86 -1.41
C PHE A 33 2.53 -2.12 -0.12
N SER A 34 1.96 -2.89 0.82
CA SER A 34 2.58 -3.13 2.11
C SER A 34 3.86 -3.94 1.99
N ARG A 35 3.94 -4.89 1.06
CA ARG A 35 5.15 -5.65 0.79
C ARG A 35 6.24 -4.78 0.17
N HIS A 36 5.85 -3.86 -0.71
CA HIS A 36 6.81 -2.93 -1.31
C HIS A 36 7.46 -2.05 -0.24
N TYR A 37 6.69 -1.56 0.72
CA TYR A 37 7.21 -0.71 1.79
C TYR A 37 7.72 -1.50 3.00
N GLY A 38 7.51 -2.80 3.06
CA GLY A 38 8.02 -3.66 4.12
C GLY A 38 7.31 -3.51 5.47
N PHE A 39 6.03 -3.18 5.48
CA PHE A 39 5.30 -2.95 6.72
C PHE A 39 5.17 -4.18 7.61
N GLU A 40 4.89 -5.33 7.03
CA GLU A 40 4.60 -6.54 7.82
C GLU A 40 5.85 -7.35 8.16
N ALA A 41 6.73 -7.51 7.18
CA ALA A 41 7.89 -8.39 7.33
C ALA A 41 9.21 -7.62 7.54
N GLY A 42 9.18 -6.29 7.49
CA GLY A 42 10.38 -5.48 7.58
C GLY A 42 11.30 -5.57 6.36
N VAL A 43 10.89 -6.28 5.32
CA VAL A 43 11.66 -6.46 4.09
C VAL A 43 10.87 -5.89 2.92
N SER A 44 11.48 -4.94 2.21
CA SER A 44 10.88 -4.32 1.02
C SER A 44 11.05 -5.23 -0.19
N TRP A 45 9.96 -5.45 -0.92
CA TRP A 45 9.99 -6.20 -2.17
C TRP A 45 10.12 -5.23 -3.35
N SER A 46 10.97 -5.57 -4.29
CA SER A 46 11.09 -4.80 -5.53
C SER A 46 9.83 -4.98 -6.40
N TYR A 47 9.61 -4.07 -7.33
CA TYR A 47 8.52 -4.20 -8.30
C TYR A 47 8.65 -5.50 -9.11
N GLY A 48 9.87 -5.87 -9.50
CA GLY A 48 10.12 -7.11 -10.23
C GLY A 48 9.70 -8.34 -9.45
N ARG A 49 10.00 -8.38 -8.16
CA ARG A 49 9.62 -9.49 -7.29
C ARG A 49 8.11 -9.58 -7.13
N LEU A 50 7.45 -8.44 -6.92
CA LEU A 50 5.99 -8.37 -6.80
C LEU A 50 5.32 -8.77 -8.11
N ALA A 51 5.84 -8.31 -9.24
CA ALA A 51 5.32 -8.66 -10.55
C ALA A 51 5.31 -10.17 -10.79
N LYS A 52 6.40 -10.83 -10.47
CA LYS A 52 6.51 -12.29 -10.59
C LYS A 52 5.55 -13.02 -9.64
N HIS A 53 5.49 -12.57 -8.40
CA HIS A 53 4.64 -13.20 -7.39
C HIS A 53 3.16 -13.12 -7.74
N TYR A 54 2.71 -11.96 -8.21
CA TYR A 54 1.30 -11.72 -8.54
C TYR A 54 0.97 -11.93 -10.02
N ARG A 55 1.95 -12.30 -10.83
CA ARG A 55 1.81 -12.58 -12.28
C ARG A 55 1.24 -11.38 -13.05
N ILE A 56 1.80 -10.22 -12.79
CA ILE A 56 1.46 -8.97 -13.48
C ILE A 56 2.76 -8.28 -13.92
N SER A 57 2.66 -7.24 -14.74
CA SER A 57 3.85 -6.50 -15.17
C SER A 57 4.38 -5.59 -14.04
N GLU A 58 5.66 -5.24 -14.12
CA GLU A 58 6.26 -4.27 -13.20
C GLU A 58 5.56 -2.92 -13.30
N GLN A 59 5.19 -2.52 -14.51
CA GLN A 59 4.45 -1.29 -14.74
C GLN A 59 3.12 -1.31 -13.99
N ARG A 60 2.43 -2.43 -14.02
CA ARG A 60 1.17 -2.59 -13.29
C ARG A 60 1.37 -2.51 -11.77
N VAL A 61 2.45 -3.11 -11.25
CA VAL A 61 2.80 -3.00 -9.84
C VAL A 61 2.99 -1.53 -9.45
N GLY A 62 3.74 -0.78 -10.26
CA GLY A 62 3.95 0.65 -10.03
C GLY A 62 2.65 1.44 -10.00
N GLN A 63 1.73 1.15 -10.93
CA GLN A 63 0.41 1.79 -10.97
C GLN A 63 -0.40 1.48 -9.72
N ILE A 64 -0.38 0.24 -9.26
CA ILE A 64 -1.10 -0.19 -8.05
C ILE A 64 -0.54 0.53 -6.82
N VAL A 65 0.77 0.56 -6.67
CA VAL A 65 1.41 1.24 -5.54
C VAL A 65 1.07 2.73 -5.54
N SER A 66 1.16 3.39 -6.68
CA SER A 66 0.81 4.81 -6.81
C SER A 66 -0.66 5.07 -6.46
N SER A 67 -1.56 4.20 -6.94
CA SER A 67 -2.99 4.33 -6.66
C SER A 67 -3.28 4.21 -5.15
N VAL A 68 -2.63 3.25 -4.48
CA VAL A 68 -2.79 3.08 -3.03
C VAL A 68 -2.28 4.30 -2.29
N VAL A 69 -1.12 4.82 -2.68
CA VAL A 69 -0.54 6.04 -2.08
C VAL A 69 -1.50 7.21 -2.20
N ASP A 70 -2.10 7.42 -3.37
CA ASP A 70 -3.05 8.51 -3.60
C ASP A 70 -4.28 8.38 -2.70
N LYS A 71 -4.82 7.18 -2.57
CA LYS A 71 -5.98 6.93 -1.72
C LYS A 71 -5.68 7.17 -0.24
N ILE A 72 -4.49 6.79 0.20
CA ILE A 72 -4.04 7.03 1.57
C ILE A 72 -3.90 8.53 1.83
N ARG A 73 -3.34 9.28 0.89
CA ARG A 73 -3.20 10.72 1.02
C ARG A 73 -4.56 11.41 1.09
N GLU A 74 -5.52 10.98 0.27
CA GLU A 74 -6.90 11.50 0.33
C GLU A 74 -7.51 11.24 1.70
N TYR A 75 -7.35 10.04 2.22
CA TYR A 75 -7.85 9.69 3.55
C TYR A 75 -7.23 10.57 4.62
N ALA A 76 -5.91 10.76 4.60
CA ALA A 76 -5.19 11.59 5.55
C ALA A 76 -5.65 13.05 5.50
N CYS A 77 -5.92 13.59 4.31
CA CYS A 77 -6.42 14.95 4.14
C CYS A 77 -7.81 15.14 4.77
N VAL A 78 -8.67 14.15 4.64
CA VAL A 78 -10.05 14.22 5.15
C VAL A 78 -10.11 14.02 6.66
N HIS A 79 -9.23 13.18 7.21
CA HIS A 79 -9.26 12.76 8.61
C HIS A 79 -8.13 13.32 9.47
N ALA A 80 -7.33 14.21 8.89
CA ALA A 80 -6.20 14.81 9.60
C ALA A 80 -6.64 15.84 10.66
#